data_e1d129f258cbbd7fb3fe0aeea0d0b0ca
#
_entry.id   e1d129f258cbbd7fb3fe0aeea0d0b0ca
#
_cell.length_a   1.000
_cell.length_b   1.000
_cell.length_c   1.000
_cell.angle_alpha   90.00
_cell.angle_beta   90.00
_cell.angle_gamma   90.00
#
_symmetry.space_group_name_H-M   'P 1'
#
loop_
_entity.id
_entity.type
_entity.pdbx_description
1 polymer ?
#
loop_
_entity_poly.entity_id
_entity_poly.type
_entity_poly.pdbx_seq_one_letter_code
_entity_poly.pdbx_strand_id
1 'polypeptide(L)'
;NEYNDLNQIVKSTNALKYVSTYEYDKYGNKTKETYEEHETVNKYDVNSQLIKKTENKDKVTTYSYDALGREVSQKQNDKEIISKKYDAVSNVVEKTEKGLTTQYRYDALKHPVQYLYPSLEDGSMKAIVSVDYDEEGNAVQYKDIYDHVIKREYDANSNMIAETNSNGFITRYQYDSLNNMTKVQSPLERVMKYDYDGNNNLVERSYNDKKATYEYDEADNLIKEVSEYGLTETYQYDDFGQMTSYTKNDGTTIDYSYDALGRKLSEGTRQFKYDAYDNLLEADYNNKSVKYTYDKFNNITKVKDANDNNVAYKWDIYGNKTEIKYNDYTISYTYNQFDKIDKVSKNGKEYASYSYDVRGNTKSLERNGITTDYSYDELNRRTAYVNTKGDKTLSEYKYEYDGQ
;
A
#
# COMPACT_ATOMS: atom_id res chain seq x y z
N ASN A 1 20.18 17.02 19.82
CA ASN A 1 20.00 17.94 18.71
C ASN A 1 20.91 19.15 18.88
N GLU A 2 21.42 19.68 17.77
CA GLU A 2 22.09 20.97 17.68
C GLU A 2 21.22 21.92 16.84
N TYR A 3 21.24 23.21 17.17
CA TYR A 3 20.37 24.22 16.56
C TYR A 3 21.19 25.40 16.05
N ASN A 4 20.71 26.08 15.00
CA ASN A 4 21.26 27.35 14.54
C ASN A 4 20.64 28.54 15.34
N ASP A 5 21.08 29.78 15.03
CA ASP A 5 20.59 31.00 15.67
C ASP A 5 19.09 31.29 15.43
N LEU A 6 18.48 30.64 14.43
CA LEU A 6 17.04 30.70 14.13
C LEU A 6 16.25 29.57 14.79
N ASN A 7 16.86 28.81 15.73
CA ASN A 7 16.27 27.68 16.44
C ASN A 7 15.84 26.53 15.53
N GLN A 8 16.49 26.37 14.39
CA GLN A 8 16.27 25.23 13.48
C GLN A 8 17.29 24.13 13.78
N ILE A 9 16.87 22.87 13.78
CA ILE A 9 17.77 21.72 13.98
C ILE A 9 18.74 21.64 12.81
N VAL A 10 20.04 21.75 13.06
CA VAL A 10 21.10 21.59 12.06
C VAL A 10 21.77 20.22 12.15
N LYS A 11 21.67 19.57 13.32
CA LYS A 11 22.16 18.22 13.52
C LYS A 11 21.34 17.48 14.57
N SER A 12 21.08 16.22 14.30
CA SER A 12 20.38 15.30 15.20
C SER A 12 21.18 13.99 15.29
N THR A 13 21.22 13.39 16.47
CA THR A 13 21.81 12.09 16.69
C THR A 13 20.77 11.19 17.36
N ASN A 14 20.48 10.04 16.80
CA ASN A 14 19.52 9.11 17.36
C ASN A 14 20.15 8.24 18.48
N ALA A 15 19.35 7.36 19.08
CA ALA A 15 19.78 6.50 20.19
C ALA A 15 20.92 5.52 19.84
N LEU A 16 21.04 5.12 18.57
CA LEU A 16 22.12 4.28 18.04
C LEU A 16 23.34 5.07 17.53
N LYS A 17 23.38 6.41 17.78
CA LYS A 17 24.44 7.32 17.39
C LYS A 17 24.53 7.64 15.89
N TYR A 18 23.54 7.26 15.09
CA TYR A 18 23.46 7.70 13.70
C TYR A 18 23.15 9.20 13.63
N VAL A 19 23.77 9.89 12.69
CA VAL A 19 23.75 11.35 12.58
C VAL A 19 22.96 11.81 11.38
N SER A 20 22.03 12.75 11.60
CA SER A 20 21.38 13.54 10.56
C SER A 20 21.90 14.97 10.60
N THR A 21 22.15 15.59 9.45
CA THR A 21 22.44 17.02 9.35
C THR A 21 21.48 17.72 8.39
N TYR A 22 21.22 19.01 8.63
CA TYR A 22 20.25 19.78 7.88
C TYR A 22 20.78 21.16 7.53
N GLU A 23 20.51 21.60 6.29
CA GLU A 23 20.79 22.96 5.84
C GLU A 23 19.48 23.64 5.42
N TYR A 24 19.43 24.96 5.62
CA TYR A 24 18.25 25.77 5.35
C TYR A 24 18.61 27.00 4.51
N ASP A 25 17.66 27.46 3.72
CA ASP A 25 17.78 28.76 3.05
C ASP A 25 17.36 29.91 4.00
N LYS A 26 17.47 31.13 3.52
CA LYS A 26 17.11 32.36 4.30
C LYS A 26 15.61 32.45 4.64
N TYR A 27 14.76 31.66 3.99
CA TYR A 27 13.31 31.61 4.24
C TYR A 27 12.93 30.46 5.19
N GLY A 28 13.90 29.65 5.62
CA GLY A 28 13.68 28.51 6.51
C GLY A 28 13.33 27.21 5.80
N ASN A 29 13.39 27.15 4.47
CA ASN A 29 13.17 25.91 3.73
C ASN A 29 14.38 24.99 3.86
N LYS A 30 14.15 23.69 4.14
CA LYS A 30 15.22 22.67 4.24
C LYS A 30 15.79 22.38 2.85
N THR A 31 16.98 22.90 2.58
CA THR A 31 17.64 22.74 1.27
C THR A 31 18.47 21.48 1.17
N LYS A 32 18.93 20.96 2.31
CA LYS A 32 19.71 19.73 2.35
C LYS A 32 19.43 18.94 3.62
N GLU A 33 19.39 17.66 3.48
CA GLU A 33 19.38 16.69 4.56
C GLU A 33 20.37 15.58 4.26
N THR A 34 21.20 15.23 5.25
CA THR A 34 22.01 14.01 5.18
C THR A 34 21.64 13.09 6.34
N TYR A 35 21.63 11.80 6.10
CA TYR A 35 21.54 10.79 7.13
C TYR A 35 22.58 9.73 6.81
N GLU A 36 23.65 9.70 7.62
CA GLU A 36 24.85 8.92 7.31
C GLU A 36 25.37 9.26 5.89
N GLU A 37 25.38 8.29 4.96
CA GLU A 37 25.82 8.47 3.57
C GLU A 37 24.71 8.90 2.60
N HIS A 38 23.44 8.88 3.04
CA HIS A 38 22.32 9.30 2.22
C HIS A 38 22.15 10.80 2.23
N GLU A 39 21.94 11.38 1.08
CA GLU A 39 21.78 12.82 0.89
C GLU A 39 20.48 13.12 0.13
N THR A 40 19.71 14.09 0.63
CA THR A 40 18.60 14.69 -0.09
C THR A 40 18.86 16.18 -0.24
N VAL A 41 18.78 16.69 -1.47
CA VAL A 41 18.91 18.12 -1.80
C VAL A 41 17.62 18.62 -2.40
N ASN A 42 17.07 19.70 -1.84
CA ASN A 42 15.83 20.34 -2.25
C ASN A 42 16.10 21.73 -2.84
N LYS A 43 15.32 22.10 -3.85
CA LYS A 43 15.24 23.45 -4.39
C LYS A 43 13.83 23.96 -4.34
N TYR A 44 13.68 25.22 -3.98
CA TYR A 44 12.40 25.89 -3.84
C TYR A 44 12.32 27.09 -4.77
N ASP A 45 11.13 27.48 -5.15
CA ASP A 45 10.86 28.72 -5.85
C ASP A 45 10.74 29.93 -4.87
N VAL A 46 10.40 31.09 -5.41
CA VAL A 46 10.25 32.33 -4.61
C VAL A 46 9.08 32.29 -3.64
N ASN A 47 8.14 31.36 -3.81
CA ASN A 47 6.98 31.15 -2.94
C ASN A 47 7.21 30.01 -1.93
N SER A 48 8.45 29.52 -1.79
CA SER A 48 8.80 28.37 -0.96
C SER A 48 8.14 27.04 -1.38
N GLN A 49 7.79 26.90 -2.66
CA GLN A 49 7.28 25.65 -3.20
C GLN A 49 8.45 24.77 -3.67
N LEU A 50 8.44 23.49 -3.34
CA LEU A 50 9.47 22.54 -3.70
C LEU A 50 9.42 22.27 -5.21
N ILE A 51 10.40 22.77 -5.97
CA ILE A 51 10.46 22.58 -7.43
C ILE A 51 11.38 21.43 -7.87
N LYS A 52 12.31 21.01 -7.00
CA LYS A 52 13.21 19.90 -7.28
C LYS A 52 13.69 19.23 -5.99
N LYS A 53 13.64 17.91 -5.95
CA LYS A 53 14.24 17.03 -4.95
C LYS A 53 15.28 16.14 -5.64
N THR A 54 16.46 16.03 -5.06
CA THR A 54 17.50 15.11 -5.56
C THR A 54 17.91 14.19 -4.40
N GLU A 55 17.74 12.89 -4.58
CA GLU A 55 18.06 11.85 -3.59
C GLU A 55 19.30 11.09 -4.07
N ASN A 56 20.31 10.98 -3.19
CA ASN A 56 21.57 10.26 -3.43
C ASN A 56 22.22 10.59 -4.79
N LYS A 57 22.11 11.87 -5.22
CA LYS A 57 22.65 12.47 -6.45
C LYS A 57 22.02 12.03 -7.76
N ASP A 58 21.26 10.92 -7.82
CA ASP A 58 20.81 10.32 -9.07
C ASP A 58 19.29 10.36 -9.26
N LYS A 59 18.52 10.19 -8.18
CA LYS A 59 17.06 10.20 -8.28
C LYS A 59 16.55 11.64 -8.16
N VAL A 60 16.15 12.20 -9.28
CA VAL A 60 15.68 13.60 -9.39
C VAL A 60 14.18 13.62 -9.56
N THR A 61 13.47 14.27 -8.63
CA THR A 61 12.04 14.56 -8.76
C THR A 61 11.86 16.06 -8.97
N THR A 62 11.12 16.45 -10.00
CA THR A 62 10.74 17.85 -10.27
C THR A 62 9.24 18.01 -10.13
N TYR A 63 8.83 19.17 -9.64
CA TYR A 63 7.45 19.52 -9.37
C TYR A 63 7.09 20.78 -10.14
N SER A 64 5.88 20.85 -10.65
CA SER A 64 5.34 22.03 -11.33
C SER A 64 4.03 22.44 -10.71
N TYR A 65 3.79 23.74 -10.65
CA TYR A 65 2.63 24.34 -10.00
C TYR A 65 1.89 25.26 -10.97
N ASP A 66 0.60 25.41 -10.79
CA ASP A 66 -0.18 26.42 -11.51
C ASP A 66 -0.07 27.79 -10.84
N ALA A 67 -0.75 28.79 -11.41
CA ALA A 67 -0.73 30.17 -10.90
C ALA A 67 -1.34 30.33 -9.50
N LEU A 68 -2.11 29.37 -9.02
CA LEU A 68 -2.69 29.33 -7.65
C LEU A 68 -1.81 28.56 -6.68
N GLY A 69 -0.64 28.06 -7.12
CA GLY A 69 0.27 27.29 -6.29
C GLY A 69 -0.12 25.84 -6.08
N ARG A 70 -1.03 25.29 -6.90
CA ARG A 70 -1.44 23.89 -6.81
C ARG A 70 -0.53 23.04 -7.68
N GLU A 71 -0.08 21.90 -7.15
CA GLU A 71 0.79 20.97 -7.86
C GLU A 71 0.08 20.35 -9.07
N VAL A 72 0.61 20.57 -10.27
CA VAL A 72 0.04 20.05 -11.51
C VAL A 72 0.84 18.91 -12.14
N SER A 73 2.12 18.75 -11.80
CA SER A 73 2.94 17.64 -12.33
C SER A 73 4.09 17.29 -11.40
N GLN A 74 4.39 15.99 -11.35
CA GLN A 74 5.64 15.45 -10.83
C GLN A 74 6.33 14.62 -11.91
N LYS A 75 7.64 14.83 -12.08
CA LYS A 75 8.48 14.01 -12.96
C LYS A 75 9.65 13.44 -12.18
N GLN A 76 9.93 12.16 -12.37
CA GLN A 76 11.12 11.52 -11.84
C GLN A 76 12.09 11.24 -12.98
N ASN A 77 13.30 11.81 -12.94
CA ASN A 77 14.30 11.72 -14.01
C ASN A 77 13.67 11.98 -15.39
N ASP A 78 12.94 13.11 -15.50
CA ASP A 78 12.20 13.61 -16.69
C ASP A 78 10.98 12.75 -17.13
N LYS A 79 10.75 11.60 -16.57
CA LYS A 79 9.53 10.79 -16.78
C LYS A 79 8.39 11.33 -15.92
N GLU A 80 7.27 11.68 -16.54
CA GLU A 80 6.08 12.09 -15.80
C GLU A 80 5.50 10.89 -15.03
N ILE A 81 5.36 11.04 -13.72
CA ILE A 81 4.79 10.02 -12.82
C ILE A 81 3.38 10.36 -12.38
N ILE A 82 3.08 11.67 -12.29
CA ILE A 82 1.75 12.16 -11.96
C ILE A 82 1.49 13.51 -12.61
N SER A 83 0.27 13.71 -13.11
CA SER A 83 -0.25 15.03 -13.49
C SER A 83 -1.68 15.23 -13.04
N LYS A 84 -2.07 16.50 -12.77
CA LYS A 84 -3.38 16.87 -12.23
C LYS A 84 -3.92 18.10 -12.93
N LYS A 85 -5.27 18.11 -13.13
CA LYS A 85 -6.01 19.32 -13.49
C LYS A 85 -7.03 19.63 -12.41
N TYR A 86 -7.27 20.90 -12.21
CA TYR A 86 -8.17 21.38 -11.19
C TYR A 86 -9.30 22.22 -11.79
N ASP A 87 -10.43 22.25 -11.13
CA ASP A 87 -11.48 23.23 -11.41
C ASP A 87 -11.18 24.58 -10.73
N ALA A 88 -12.10 25.54 -10.91
CA ALA A 88 -11.96 26.89 -10.36
C ALA A 88 -12.01 26.93 -8.81
N VAL A 89 -12.58 25.92 -8.16
CA VAL A 89 -12.71 25.83 -6.68
C VAL A 89 -11.71 24.82 -6.07
N SER A 90 -10.68 24.41 -6.87
CA SER A 90 -9.54 23.58 -6.49
C SER A 90 -9.86 22.11 -6.27
N ASN A 91 -10.94 21.57 -6.80
CA ASN A 91 -11.11 20.12 -6.87
C ASN A 91 -10.25 19.54 -7.99
N VAL A 92 -9.66 18.36 -7.80
CA VAL A 92 -8.94 17.62 -8.84
C VAL A 92 -9.96 17.02 -9.80
N VAL A 93 -10.12 17.58 -11.00
CA VAL A 93 -11.06 17.07 -12.01
C VAL A 93 -10.45 16.01 -12.94
N GLU A 94 -9.12 15.96 -13.02
CA GLU A 94 -8.39 14.93 -13.76
C GLU A 94 -7.05 14.63 -13.09
N LYS A 95 -6.71 13.35 -12.99
CA LYS A 95 -5.42 12.86 -12.51
C LYS A 95 -4.93 11.81 -13.48
N THR A 96 -3.69 11.96 -13.95
CA THR A 96 -2.95 10.90 -14.64
C THR A 96 -1.84 10.41 -13.74
N GLU A 97 -1.78 9.12 -13.47
CA GLU A 97 -0.73 8.50 -12.68
C GLU A 97 -0.29 7.21 -13.36
N LYS A 98 1.03 7.11 -13.62
CA LYS A 98 1.61 5.96 -14.34
C LYS A 98 0.82 5.60 -15.61
N GLY A 99 0.42 6.63 -16.38
CA GLY A 99 -0.28 6.48 -17.65
C GLY A 99 -1.79 6.22 -17.57
N LEU A 100 -2.34 5.96 -16.40
CA LEU A 100 -3.78 5.85 -16.22
C LEU A 100 -4.37 7.23 -15.90
N THR A 101 -5.29 7.71 -16.73
CA THR A 101 -6.07 8.93 -16.48
C THR A 101 -7.39 8.59 -15.82
N THR A 102 -7.71 9.28 -14.73
CA THR A 102 -9.00 9.25 -14.05
C THR A 102 -9.57 10.65 -14.02
N GLN A 103 -10.86 10.81 -14.29
CA GLN A 103 -11.58 12.09 -14.15
C GLN A 103 -12.62 12.00 -13.03
N TYR A 104 -12.90 13.15 -12.43
CA TYR A 104 -13.85 13.28 -11.32
C TYR A 104 -14.85 14.37 -11.61
N ARG A 105 -16.09 14.16 -11.20
CA ARG A 105 -17.13 15.21 -11.16
C ARG A 105 -17.57 15.38 -9.73
N TYR A 106 -17.89 16.61 -9.38
CA TYR A 106 -18.24 17.01 -8.03
C TYR A 106 -19.61 17.68 -7.99
N ASP A 107 -20.30 17.59 -6.87
CA ASP A 107 -21.46 18.40 -6.55
C ASP A 107 -21.07 19.81 -6.07
N ALA A 108 -22.06 20.62 -5.70
CA ALA A 108 -21.85 21.98 -5.19
C ALA A 108 -21.15 22.00 -3.81
N LEU A 109 -21.21 20.92 -3.04
CA LEU A 109 -20.56 20.75 -1.73
C LEU A 109 -19.15 20.15 -1.83
N LYS A 110 -18.68 19.90 -3.06
CA LYS A 110 -17.37 19.30 -3.40
C LYS A 110 -17.27 17.81 -3.08
N HIS A 111 -18.38 17.09 -2.96
CA HIS A 111 -18.33 15.64 -2.89
C HIS A 111 -18.11 15.06 -4.30
N PRO A 112 -17.24 14.05 -4.47
CA PRO A 112 -16.99 13.41 -5.77
C PRO A 112 -18.18 12.51 -6.14
N VAL A 113 -19.05 12.99 -7.04
CA VAL A 113 -20.27 12.26 -7.45
C VAL A 113 -20.09 11.31 -8.63
N GLN A 114 -19.01 11.45 -9.41
CA GLN A 114 -18.67 10.50 -10.49
C GLN A 114 -17.18 10.28 -10.61
N TYR A 115 -16.81 9.02 -10.85
CA TYR A 115 -15.48 8.55 -11.19
C TYR A 115 -15.48 8.04 -12.62
N LEU A 116 -14.66 8.66 -13.50
CA LEU A 116 -14.61 8.33 -14.91
C LEU A 116 -13.24 7.72 -15.24
N TYR A 117 -13.27 6.64 -16.02
CA TYR A 117 -12.09 5.95 -16.52
C TYR A 117 -12.15 5.82 -18.04
N PRO A 118 -11.01 5.65 -18.73
CA PRO A 118 -11.01 5.36 -20.15
C PRO A 118 -11.77 4.06 -20.43
N SER A 119 -12.70 4.07 -21.37
CA SER A 119 -13.41 2.87 -21.84
C SER A 119 -12.42 1.88 -22.44
N LEU A 120 -12.60 0.60 -22.15
CA LEU A 120 -11.79 -0.47 -22.73
C LEU A 120 -12.06 -0.67 -24.24
N GLU A 121 -13.19 -0.19 -24.74
CA GLU A 121 -13.60 -0.29 -26.14
C GLU A 121 -12.94 0.75 -27.02
N ASP A 122 -13.06 2.05 -26.64
CA ASP A 122 -12.67 3.18 -27.51
C ASP A 122 -11.79 4.22 -26.80
N GLY A 123 -11.47 4.03 -25.53
CA GLY A 123 -10.66 4.95 -24.73
C GLY A 123 -11.37 6.23 -24.30
N SER A 124 -12.65 6.43 -24.66
CA SER A 124 -13.44 7.59 -24.18
C SER A 124 -13.66 7.50 -22.66
N MET A 125 -13.75 8.67 -22.00
CA MET A 125 -14.00 8.71 -20.55
C MET A 125 -15.44 8.35 -20.23
N LYS A 126 -15.64 7.24 -19.51
CA LYS A 126 -16.96 6.76 -19.04
C LYS A 126 -17.06 6.83 -17.53
N ALA A 127 -18.20 7.26 -17.01
CA ALA A 127 -18.49 7.17 -15.58
C ALA A 127 -18.67 5.68 -15.21
N ILE A 128 -17.76 5.17 -14.41
CA ILE A 128 -17.73 3.77 -13.97
C ILE A 128 -18.49 3.60 -12.65
N VAL A 129 -18.43 4.63 -11.79
CA VAL A 129 -19.16 4.70 -10.52
C VAL A 129 -19.76 6.09 -10.37
N SER A 130 -21.01 6.13 -9.91
CA SER A 130 -21.70 7.34 -9.43
C SER A 130 -22.02 7.18 -7.95
N VAL A 131 -21.96 8.29 -7.19
CA VAL A 131 -22.20 8.32 -5.74
C VAL A 131 -23.19 9.42 -5.41
N ASP A 132 -24.20 9.09 -4.61
CA ASP A 132 -25.13 10.06 -4.04
C ASP A 132 -24.84 10.24 -2.54
N TYR A 133 -25.03 11.47 -2.04
CA TYR A 133 -24.75 11.86 -0.66
C TYR A 133 -26.02 12.40 0.02
N ASP A 134 -26.11 12.23 1.33
CA ASP A 134 -27.12 12.90 2.15
C ASP A 134 -26.70 14.35 2.50
N GLU A 135 -27.52 15.04 3.29
CA GLU A 135 -27.28 16.43 3.70
C GLU A 135 -26.06 16.57 4.64
N GLU A 136 -25.72 15.53 5.35
CA GLU A 136 -24.57 15.42 6.26
C GLU A 136 -23.26 15.09 5.52
N GLY A 137 -23.33 14.73 4.22
CA GLY A 137 -22.20 14.35 3.39
C GLY A 137 -21.82 12.87 3.47
N ASN A 138 -22.68 12.01 4.00
CA ASN A 138 -22.46 10.57 3.98
C ASN A 138 -22.83 10.01 2.60
N ALA A 139 -22.02 9.08 2.08
CA ALA A 139 -22.30 8.44 0.80
C ALA A 139 -23.40 7.37 0.95
N VAL A 140 -24.62 7.69 0.56
CA VAL A 140 -25.82 6.85 0.75
C VAL A 140 -26.09 5.89 -0.39
N GLN A 141 -25.56 6.14 -1.60
CA GLN A 141 -25.72 5.24 -2.73
C GLN A 141 -24.49 5.23 -3.62
N TYR A 142 -24.10 4.04 -4.04
CA TYR A 142 -23.12 3.81 -5.09
C TYR A 142 -23.81 3.07 -6.23
N LYS A 143 -23.62 3.55 -7.46
CA LYS A 143 -24.14 2.93 -8.66
C LYS A 143 -23.03 2.74 -9.66
N ASP A 144 -22.81 1.51 -10.13
CA ASP A 144 -21.81 1.21 -11.14
C ASP A 144 -22.37 1.37 -12.58
N ILE A 145 -21.50 1.19 -13.58
CA ILE A 145 -21.85 1.31 -15.00
C ILE A 145 -22.87 0.25 -15.48
N TYR A 146 -23.06 -0.84 -14.74
CA TYR A 146 -24.02 -1.92 -15.04
C TYR A 146 -25.32 -1.81 -14.24
N ASP A 147 -25.56 -0.63 -13.62
CA ASP A 147 -26.72 -0.34 -12.80
C ASP A 147 -26.81 -1.16 -11.49
N HIS A 148 -25.71 -1.80 -11.06
CA HIS A 148 -25.67 -2.39 -9.73
C HIS A 148 -25.63 -1.28 -8.68
N VAL A 149 -26.49 -1.38 -7.66
CA VAL A 149 -26.65 -0.35 -6.64
C VAL A 149 -26.35 -0.92 -5.26
N ILE A 150 -25.47 -0.26 -4.53
CA ILE A 150 -25.23 -0.45 -3.10
C ILE A 150 -25.85 0.74 -2.38
N LYS A 151 -26.66 0.51 -1.34
CA LYS A 151 -27.25 1.58 -0.51
C LYS A 151 -26.76 1.48 0.91
N ARG A 152 -26.55 2.63 1.54
CA ARG A 152 -26.13 2.75 2.95
C ARG A 152 -27.07 3.67 3.69
N GLU A 153 -27.30 3.33 4.94
CA GLU A 153 -28.06 4.14 5.89
C GLU A 153 -27.14 4.49 7.07
N TYR A 154 -27.28 5.70 7.58
CA TYR A 154 -26.45 6.24 8.65
C TYR A 154 -27.32 6.74 9.80
N ASP A 155 -26.77 6.71 11.02
CA ASP A 155 -27.37 7.38 12.17
C ASP A 155 -26.97 8.87 12.23
N ALA A 156 -27.50 9.59 13.24
CA ALA A 156 -27.19 11.02 13.43
C ALA A 156 -25.70 11.33 13.72
N ASN A 157 -24.90 10.32 14.07
CA ASN A 157 -23.45 10.45 14.31
C ASN A 157 -22.64 10.04 13.07
N SER A 158 -23.29 9.82 11.91
CA SER A 158 -22.68 9.31 10.67
C SER A 158 -22.09 7.90 10.80
N ASN A 159 -22.55 7.08 11.74
CA ASN A 159 -22.24 5.66 11.77
C ASN A 159 -23.12 4.92 10.78
N MET A 160 -22.53 4.04 9.95
CA MET A 160 -23.29 3.23 8.99
C MET A 160 -24.10 2.15 9.73
N ILE A 161 -25.43 2.28 9.76
CA ILE A 161 -26.34 1.34 10.45
C ILE A 161 -26.89 0.23 9.55
N ALA A 162 -26.86 0.42 8.23
CA ALA A 162 -27.21 -0.63 7.28
C ALA A 162 -26.47 -0.46 5.95
N GLU A 163 -26.14 -1.58 5.31
CA GLU A 163 -25.69 -1.65 3.93
C GLU A 163 -26.54 -2.68 3.18
N THR A 164 -27.14 -2.26 2.07
CA THR A 164 -27.86 -3.12 1.13
C THR A 164 -26.99 -3.30 -0.11
N ASN A 165 -26.58 -4.52 -0.41
CA ASN A 165 -25.82 -4.81 -1.62
C ASN A 165 -26.73 -4.83 -2.86
N SER A 166 -26.13 -4.96 -4.05
CA SER A 166 -26.85 -4.94 -5.34
C SER A 166 -27.86 -6.08 -5.52
N ASN A 167 -27.76 -7.17 -4.76
CA ASN A 167 -28.71 -8.28 -4.74
C ASN A 167 -29.85 -8.10 -3.72
N GLY A 168 -29.87 -6.96 -2.99
CA GLY A 168 -30.89 -6.64 -1.98
C GLY A 168 -30.61 -7.27 -0.61
N PHE A 169 -29.45 -7.89 -0.40
CA PHE A 169 -29.06 -8.43 0.91
C PHE A 169 -28.62 -7.31 1.84
N ILE A 170 -29.12 -7.34 3.09
CA ILE A 170 -28.90 -6.26 4.05
C ILE A 170 -28.01 -6.76 5.19
N THR A 171 -26.89 -6.06 5.44
CA THR A 171 -26.09 -6.15 6.65
C THR A 171 -26.44 -4.99 7.57
N ARG A 172 -26.67 -5.23 8.86
CA ARG A 172 -27.01 -4.21 9.86
C ARG A 172 -25.96 -4.10 10.93
N TYR A 173 -25.75 -2.87 11.41
CA TYR A 173 -24.76 -2.52 12.40
C TYR A 173 -25.42 -1.78 13.55
N GLN A 174 -24.89 -1.93 14.77
CA GLN A 174 -25.31 -1.16 15.95
C GLN A 174 -24.04 -0.65 16.65
N TYR A 175 -24.18 0.51 17.27
CA TYR A 175 -23.09 1.20 17.94
C TYR A 175 -23.52 1.61 19.35
N ASP A 176 -22.54 1.80 20.23
CA ASP A 176 -22.74 2.42 21.52
C ASP A 176 -22.66 3.96 21.44
N SER A 177 -22.79 4.62 22.58
CA SER A 177 -22.74 6.08 22.67
C SER A 177 -21.34 6.69 22.37
N LEU A 178 -20.29 5.86 22.33
CA LEU A 178 -18.92 6.25 21.99
C LEU A 178 -18.57 5.90 20.53
N ASN A 179 -19.56 5.48 19.73
CA ASN A 179 -19.46 5.03 18.33
C ASN A 179 -18.66 3.73 18.17
N ASN A 180 -18.51 2.90 19.21
CA ASN A 180 -17.97 1.56 19.06
C ASN A 180 -19.05 0.63 18.49
N MET A 181 -18.69 -0.18 17.50
CA MET A 181 -19.61 -1.13 16.88
C MET A 181 -19.88 -2.29 17.82
N THR A 182 -21.11 -2.38 18.36
CA THR A 182 -21.50 -3.42 19.33
C THR A 182 -22.15 -4.64 18.68
N LYS A 183 -22.63 -4.53 17.43
CA LYS A 183 -23.29 -5.66 16.76
C LYS A 183 -23.19 -5.53 15.24
N VAL A 184 -22.94 -6.68 14.58
CA VAL A 184 -23.13 -6.86 13.14
C VAL A 184 -24.10 -8.00 12.91
N GLN A 185 -25.11 -7.79 12.08
CA GLN A 185 -26.06 -8.83 11.65
C GLN A 185 -25.97 -8.97 10.11
N SER A 186 -25.51 -10.15 9.67
CA SER A 186 -25.42 -10.45 8.24
C SER A 186 -26.80 -10.72 7.62
N PRO A 187 -26.93 -10.74 6.30
CA PRO A 187 -28.18 -11.10 5.60
C PRO A 187 -28.75 -12.47 5.94
N LEU A 188 -27.88 -13.41 6.36
CA LEU A 188 -28.27 -14.76 6.81
C LEU A 188 -28.58 -14.79 8.33
N GLU A 189 -28.85 -13.65 8.93
CA GLU A 189 -29.15 -13.46 10.34
C GLU A 189 -28.05 -13.97 11.32
N ARG A 190 -26.84 -14.12 10.82
CA ARG A 190 -25.68 -14.39 11.68
C ARG A 190 -25.35 -13.12 12.46
N VAL A 191 -25.29 -13.22 13.78
CA VAL A 191 -25.05 -12.09 14.66
C VAL A 191 -23.69 -12.22 15.31
N MET A 192 -22.83 -11.21 15.12
CA MET A 192 -21.61 -10.98 15.86
C MET A 192 -21.85 -9.84 16.85
N LYS A 193 -21.44 -10.00 18.11
CA LYS A 193 -21.51 -8.95 19.14
C LYS A 193 -20.11 -8.64 19.66
N TYR A 194 -19.94 -7.40 20.12
CA TYR A 194 -18.68 -6.86 20.62
C TYR A 194 -18.98 -6.05 21.89
N ASP A 195 -18.20 -6.28 22.93
CA ASP A 195 -18.26 -5.52 24.17
C ASP A 195 -16.90 -4.85 24.40
N TYR A 196 -16.93 -3.63 24.93
CA TYR A 196 -15.77 -2.79 25.13
C TYR A 196 -15.65 -2.34 26.57
N ASP A 197 -14.43 -2.07 27.03
CA ASP A 197 -14.17 -1.47 28.34
C ASP A 197 -14.30 0.07 28.30
N GLY A 198 -14.02 0.73 29.43
CA GLY A 198 -14.08 2.19 29.54
C GLY A 198 -13.04 2.95 28.72
N ASN A 199 -12.00 2.28 28.26
CA ASN A 199 -10.94 2.83 27.41
C ASN A 199 -11.18 2.54 25.91
N ASN A 200 -12.32 1.94 25.55
CA ASN A 200 -12.69 1.47 24.20
C ASN A 200 -11.87 0.24 23.70
N ASN A 201 -11.25 -0.52 24.59
CA ASN A 201 -10.64 -1.79 24.23
C ASN A 201 -11.71 -2.87 24.07
N LEU A 202 -11.62 -3.70 23.02
CA LEU A 202 -12.52 -4.84 22.82
C LEU A 202 -12.26 -5.91 23.87
N VAL A 203 -13.19 -6.13 24.80
CA VAL A 203 -13.02 -7.14 25.87
C VAL A 203 -13.74 -8.46 25.59
N GLU A 204 -14.77 -8.46 24.75
CA GLU A 204 -15.46 -9.68 24.30
C GLU A 204 -15.91 -9.57 22.84
N ARG A 205 -15.74 -10.65 22.11
CA ARG A 205 -16.38 -10.88 20.82
C ARG A 205 -17.16 -12.18 20.89
N SER A 206 -18.43 -12.16 20.50
CA SER A 206 -19.27 -13.35 20.54
C SER A 206 -20.01 -13.61 19.23
N TYR A 207 -20.14 -14.90 18.89
CA TYR A 207 -20.90 -15.42 17.77
C TYR A 207 -21.67 -16.67 18.23
N ASN A 208 -23.01 -16.58 18.26
CA ASN A 208 -23.87 -17.56 18.90
C ASN A 208 -23.45 -17.75 20.40
N ASP A 209 -23.19 -19.00 20.83
CA ASP A 209 -22.79 -19.33 22.21
C ASP A 209 -21.25 -19.35 22.39
N LYS A 210 -20.49 -18.98 21.34
CA LYS A 210 -19.03 -18.95 21.40
C LYS A 210 -18.54 -17.53 21.66
N LYS A 211 -17.56 -17.42 22.56
CA LYS A 211 -16.99 -16.16 23.00
C LYS A 211 -15.48 -16.20 22.92
N ALA A 212 -14.88 -15.13 22.43
CA ALA A 212 -13.48 -14.81 22.63
C ALA A 212 -13.38 -13.62 23.58
N THR A 213 -12.43 -13.64 24.51
CA THR A 213 -12.24 -12.57 25.50
C THR A 213 -10.82 -12.06 25.48
N TYR A 214 -10.65 -10.78 25.83
CA TYR A 214 -9.42 -10.04 25.77
C TYR A 214 -9.20 -9.29 27.07
N GLU A 215 -7.96 -9.31 27.59
CA GLU A 215 -7.56 -8.57 28.79
C GLU A 215 -6.39 -7.64 28.44
N TYR A 216 -6.40 -6.44 29.00
CA TYR A 216 -5.43 -5.38 28.72
C TYR A 216 -4.74 -4.92 30.00
N ASP A 217 -3.54 -4.36 29.89
CA ASP A 217 -2.86 -3.68 30.98
C ASP A 217 -3.30 -2.21 31.11
N GLU A 218 -2.71 -1.48 32.07
CA GLU A 218 -3.03 -0.06 32.30
C GLU A 218 -2.60 0.89 31.15
N ALA A 219 -1.77 0.40 30.23
CA ALA A 219 -1.31 1.11 29.02
C ALA A 219 -2.08 0.67 27.76
N ASP A 220 -3.21 -0.06 27.91
CA ASP A 220 -4.03 -0.60 26.84
C ASP A 220 -3.31 -1.63 25.93
N ASN A 221 -2.23 -2.26 26.40
CA ASN A 221 -1.62 -3.38 25.68
C ASN A 221 -2.41 -4.67 25.97
N LEU A 222 -2.70 -5.46 24.93
CA LEU A 222 -3.36 -6.77 25.06
C LEU A 222 -2.42 -7.75 25.79
N ILE A 223 -2.78 -8.15 27.02
CA ILE A 223 -1.97 -9.08 27.81
C ILE A 223 -2.46 -10.52 27.76
N LYS A 224 -3.73 -10.73 27.38
CA LYS A 224 -4.30 -12.08 27.27
C LYS A 224 -5.45 -12.13 26.28
N GLU A 225 -5.49 -13.18 25.49
CA GLU A 225 -6.62 -13.57 24.65
C GLU A 225 -7.05 -14.99 24.99
N VAL A 226 -8.38 -15.19 25.08
CA VAL A 226 -8.99 -16.53 25.12
C VAL A 226 -9.90 -16.65 23.90
N SER A 227 -9.56 -17.55 22.99
CA SER A 227 -10.33 -17.77 21.77
C SER A 227 -11.70 -18.40 22.07
N GLU A 228 -12.59 -18.40 21.07
CA GLU A 228 -13.90 -19.08 21.15
C GLU A 228 -13.83 -20.61 21.35
N TYR A 229 -12.64 -21.19 21.30
CA TYR A 229 -12.37 -22.62 21.61
C TYR A 229 -11.70 -22.82 22.95
N GLY A 230 -11.54 -21.76 23.76
CA GLY A 230 -10.89 -21.78 25.07
C GLY A 230 -9.37 -21.86 25.02
N LEU A 231 -8.77 -21.61 23.87
CA LEU A 231 -7.32 -21.54 23.72
C LEU A 231 -6.84 -20.19 24.26
N THR A 232 -5.87 -20.23 25.19
CA THR A 232 -5.36 -19.03 25.86
C THR A 232 -3.97 -18.68 25.33
N GLU A 233 -3.79 -17.40 24.96
CA GLU A 233 -2.51 -16.79 24.62
C GLU A 233 -2.24 -15.61 25.53
N THR A 234 -0.98 -15.39 25.92
CA THR A 234 -0.59 -14.28 26.79
C THR A 234 0.61 -13.53 26.25
N TYR A 235 0.66 -12.24 26.54
CA TYR A 235 1.64 -11.29 26.02
C TYR A 235 2.23 -10.48 27.16
N GLN A 236 3.51 -10.12 27.06
CA GLN A 236 4.18 -9.22 27.98
C GLN A 236 4.86 -8.11 27.19
N TYR A 237 4.94 -6.94 27.80
CA TYR A 237 5.47 -5.73 27.15
C TYR A 237 6.49 -5.05 28.05
N ASP A 238 7.38 -4.26 27.48
CA ASP A 238 8.26 -3.34 28.19
C ASP A 238 7.57 -1.97 28.43
N ASP A 239 8.25 -1.08 29.10
CA ASP A 239 7.76 0.29 29.42
C ASP A 239 7.53 1.14 28.15
N PHE A 240 7.98 0.72 26.97
CA PHE A 240 7.77 1.38 25.68
C PHE A 240 6.62 0.76 24.87
N GLY A 241 5.91 -0.25 25.43
CA GLY A 241 4.85 -0.98 24.73
C GLY A 241 5.36 -1.98 23.69
N GLN A 242 6.63 -2.36 23.72
CA GLN A 242 7.19 -3.38 22.84
C GLN A 242 6.99 -4.76 23.47
N MET A 243 6.44 -5.71 22.70
CA MET A 243 6.15 -7.06 23.21
C MET A 243 7.45 -7.81 23.51
N THR A 244 7.67 -8.16 24.78
CA THR A 244 8.88 -8.87 25.22
C THR A 244 8.70 -10.37 25.28
N SER A 245 7.45 -10.85 25.39
CA SER A 245 7.16 -12.29 25.44
C SER A 245 5.77 -12.60 24.90
N TYR A 246 5.64 -13.71 24.22
CA TYR A 246 4.37 -14.30 23.75
C TYR A 246 4.31 -15.77 24.15
N THR A 247 3.32 -16.15 24.91
CA THR A 247 3.09 -17.54 25.30
C THR A 247 1.85 -18.07 24.58
N LYS A 248 2.05 -19.13 23.80
CA LYS A 248 1.00 -19.84 23.06
C LYS A 248 0.16 -20.69 23.98
N ASN A 249 -0.99 -21.12 23.48
CA ASN A 249 -1.92 -22.01 24.18
C ASN A 249 -1.31 -23.38 24.60
N ASP A 250 -0.24 -23.84 23.96
CA ASP A 250 0.49 -25.07 24.33
C ASP A 250 1.55 -24.84 25.40
N GLY A 251 1.68 -23.61 25.92
CA GLY A 251 2.67 -23.20 26.90
C GLY A 251 4.04 -22.84 26.30
N THR A 252 4.19 -22.90 24.98
CA THR A 252 5.43 -22.49 24.33
C THR A 252 5.57 -20.98 24.39
N THR A 253 6.68 -20.50 24.94
CA THR A 253 6.99 -19.06 25.03
C THR A 253 8.01 -18.66 23.98
N ILE A 254 7.78 -17.52 23.35
CA ILE A 254 8.67 -16.86 22.40
C ILE A 254 9.07 -15.51 22.99
N ASP A 255 10.35 -15.31 23.28
CA ASP A 255 10.88 -14.06 23.79
C ASP A 255 11.36 -13.16 22.65
N TYR A 256 11.21 -11.85 22.83
CA TYR A 256 11.60 -10.82 21.88
C TYR A 256 12.58 -9.86 22.53
N SER A 257 13.52 -9.34 21.74
CA SER A 257 14.35 -8.22 22.16
C SER A 257 14.47 -7.18 21.05
N TYR A 258 14.73 -5.94 21.45
CA TYR A 258 14.75 -4.79 20.56
C TYR A 258 16.00 -3.96 20.77
N ASP A 259 16.41 -3.21 19.76
CA ASP A 259 17.41 -2.17 19.91
C ASP A 259 16.80 -0.85 20.40
N ALA A 260 17.64 0.15 20.59
CA ALA A 260 17.21 1.46 21.11
C ALA A 260 16.34 2.27 20.12
N LEU A 261 16.12 1.80 18.88
CA LEU A 261 15.17 2.36 17.92
C LEU A 261 13.89 1.54 17.82
N GLY A 262 13.73 0.48 18.62
CA GLY A 262 12.56 -0.40 18.61
C GLY A 262 12.59 -1.47 17.51
N ARG A 263 13.74 -1.69 16.86
CA ARG A 263 13.84 -2.74 15.83
C ARG A 263 14.11 -4.08 16.51
N LYS A 264 13.40 -5.13 16.07
CA LYS A 264 13.50 -6.47 16.67
C LYS A 264 14.88 -7.07 16.46
N LEU A 265 15.61 -7.37 17.54
CA LEU A 265 16.90 -8.04 17.52
C LEU A 265 16.78 -9.54 17.65
N SER A 266 15.74 -10.04 18.36
CA SER A 266 15.48 -11.47 18.48
C SER A 266 14.00 -11.81 18.53
N GLU A 267 13.69 -13.05 18.13
CA GLU A 267 12.39 -13.70 18.23
C GLU A 267 12.62 -15.19 18.49
N GLY A 268 12.53 -15.57 19.75
CA GLY A 268 12.95 -16.89 20.19
C GLY A 268 14.42 -17.16 19.82
N THR A 269 14.66 -18.15 18.97
CA THR A 269 16.01 -18.51 18.52
C THR A 269 16.48 -17.73 17.25
N ARG A 270 15.62 -16.90 16.67
CA ARG A 270 15.97 -16.06 15.53
C ARG A 270 16.70 -14.81 16.00
N GLN A 271 17.72 -14.38 15.24
CA GLN A 271 18.46 -13.16 15.50
C GLN A 271 18.44 -12.28 14.25
N PHE A 272 18.38 -10.95 14.43
CA PHE A 272 18.29 -9.98 13.34
C PHE A 272 19.35 -8.91 13.49
N LYS A 273 19.91 -8.44 12.37
CA LYS A 273 20.84 -7.30 12.32
C LYS A 273 20.37 -6.32 11.25
N TYR A 274 20.53 -5.04 11.53
CA TYR A 274 20.09 -3.96 10.66
C TYR A 274 21.23 -2.99 10.37
N ASP A 275 21.14 -2.27 9.26
CA ASP A 275 21.98 -1.11 8.99
C ASP A 275 21.37 0.18 9.59
N ALA A 276 22.01 1.32 9.28
CA ALA A 276 21.53 2.63 9.73
C ALA A 276 20.19 3.06 9.11
N TYR A 277 19.79 2.45 8.00
CA TYR A 277 18.62 2.79 7.19
C TYR A 277 17.43 1.85 7.43
N ASP A 278 17.50 1.07 8.53
CA ASP A 278 16.51 0.04 8.92
C ASP A 278 16.42 -1.15 7.96
N ASN A 279 17.40 -1.31 7.07
CA ASN A 279 17.46 -2.48 6.22
C ASN A 279 17.95 -3.69 7.02
N LEU A 280 17.27 -4.83 6.86
CA LEU A 280 17.68 -6.11 7.47
C LEU A 280 18.95 -6.65 6.78
N LEU A 281 20.08 -6.65 7.48
CA LEU A 281 21.36 -7.17 6.96
C LEU A 281 21.49 -8.68 7.11
N GLU A 282 20.97 -9.23 8.19
CA GLU A 282 21.09 -10.65 8.51
C GLU A 282 19.90 -11.13 9.34
N ALA A 283 19.35 -12.28 8.97
CA ALA A 283 18.45 -13.07 9.78
C ALA A 283 19.07 -14.43 10.02
N ASP A 284 19.33 -14.78 11.28
CA ASP A 284 19.89 -16.08 11.68
C ASP A 284 18.83 -16.92 12.37
N TYR A 285 18.80 -18.22 12.08
CA TYR A 285 18.01 -19.22 12.77
C TYR A 285 18.87 -20.47 13.00
N ASN A 286 19.21 -20.75 14.26
CA ASN A 286 20.01 -21.91 14.65
C ASN A 286 21.35 -22.01 13.88
N ASN A 287 22.09 -20.90 13.79
CA ASN A 287 23.36 -20.76 13.05
C ASN A 287 23.23 -20.95 11.53
N LYS A 288 22.02 -20.80 10.98
CA LYS A 288 21.76 -20.73 9.56
C LYS A 288 21.29 -19.32 9.22
N SER A 289 22.15 -18.52 8.63
CA SER A 289 21.85 -17.12 8.35
C SER A 289 21.50 -16.87 6.88
N VAL A 290 20.56 -15.95 6.68
CA VAL A 290 20.30 -15.31 5.39
C VAL A 290 20.82 -13.89 5.49
N LYS A 291 21.65 -13.47 4.50
CA LYS A 291 22.26 -12.14 4.47
C LYS A 291 21.78 -11.34 3.27
N TYR A 292 21.61 -10.05 3.48
CA TYR A 292 21.11 -9.10 2.51
C TYR A 292 22.11 -7.98 2.27
N THR A 293 22.20 -7.50 1.06
CA THR A 293 22.92 -6.26 0.71
C THR A 293 22.01 -5.37 -0.10
N TYR A 294 22.23 -4.07 0.01
CA TYR A 294 21.36 -3.05 -0.55
C TYR A 294 22.13 -2.05 -1.40
N ASP A 295 21.44 -1.37 -2.29
CA ASP A 295 21.96 -0.18 -2.96
C ASP A 295 21.63 1.09 -2.14
N LYS A 296 22.09 2.24 -2.63
CA LYS A 296 21.83 3.55 -1.99
C LYS A 296 20.37 4.02 -2.00
N PHE A 297 19.46 3.28 -2.60
CA PHE A 297 18.01 3.51 -2.60
C PHE A 297 17.26 2.48 -1.78
N ASN A 298 17.99 1.68 -0.96
CA ASN A 298 17.47 0.59 -0.12
C ASN A 298 16.85 -0.57 -0.92
N ASN A 299 17.19 -0.74 -2.19
CA ASN A 299 16.80 -1.92 -2.95
C ASN A 299 17.77 -3.08 -2.64
N ILE A 300 17.23 -4.28 -2.43
CA ILE A 300 18.06 -5.48 -2.23
C ILE A 300 18.85 -5.76 -3.50
N THR A 301 20.19 -5.76 -3.42
CA THR A 301 21.08 -6.11 -4.53
C THR A 301 21.56 -7.55 -4.47
N LYS A 302 21.55 -8.16 -3.27
CA LYS A 302 21.96 -9.56 -3.09
C LYS A 302 21.29 -10.17 -1.87
N VAL A 303 20.90 -11.42 -2.03
CA VAL A 303 20.51 -12.32 -0.92
C VAL A 303 21.46 -13.52 -0.94
N LYS A 304 22.06 -13.83 0.20
CA LYS A 304 22.85 -15.05 0.42
C LYS A 304 22.12 -15.93 1.41
N ASP A 305 21.74 -17.13 1.01
CA ASP A 305 21.04 -18.07 1.88
C ASP A 305 21.97 -18.83 2.82
N ALA A 306 21.38 -19.63 3.71
CA ALA A 306 22.11 -20.43 4.69
C ALA A 306 22.98 -21.55 4.10
N ASN A 307 22.84 -21.86 2.81
CA ASN A 307 23.64 -22.84 2.07
C ASN A 307 24.67 -22.16 1.14
N ASP A 308 24.94 -20.88 1.37
CA ASP A 308 25.85 -20.04 0.57
C ASP A 308 25.41 -19.78 -0.87
N ASN A 309 24.17 -20.13 -1.25
CA ASN A 309 23.63 -19.75 -2.54
C ASN A 309 23.39 -18.23 -2.58
N ASN A 310 23.66 -17.65 -3.74
CA ASN A 310 23.52 -16.21 -3.94
C ASN A 310 22.45 -15.93 -4.99
N VAL A 311 21.52 -15.01 -4.67
CA VAL A 311 20.63 -14.40 -5.64
C VAL A 311 21.00 -12.92 -5.73
N ALA A 312 21.37 -12.45 -6.91
CA ALA A 312 21.69 -11.04 -7.15
C ALA A 312 20.56 -10.36 -7.93
N TYR A 313 20.36 -9.08 -7.65
CA TYR A 313 19.32 -8.25 -8.25
C TYR A 313 19.90 -6.96 -8.80
N LYS A 314 19.34 -6.47 -9.91
CA LYS A 314 19.57 -5.11 -10.41
C LYS A 314 18.24 -4.36 -10.50
N TRP A 315 18.32 -3.06 -10.34
CA TRP A 315 17.20 -2.14 -10.34
C TRP A 315 17.48 -0.96 -11.25
N ASP A 316 16.44 -0.41 -11.85
CA ASP A 316 16.54 0.90 -12.52
C ASP A 316 16.31 2.04 -11.50
N ILE A 317 16.47 3.27 -11.99
CA ILE A 317 16.30 4.47 -11.14
C ILE A 317 14.84 4.68 -10.68
N TYR A 318 13.87 4.04 -11.32
CA TYR A 318 12.45 4.11 -10.97
C TYR A 318 12.04 3.09 -9.90
N GLY A 319 12.98 2.19 -9.51
CA GLY A 319 12.73 1.13 -8.54
C GLY A 319 12.17 -0.15 -9.18
N ASN A 320 12.27 -0.31 -10.48
CA ASN A 320 11.89 -1.54 -11.16
C ASN A 320 13.05 -2.53 -11.16
N LYS A 321 12.78 -3.81 -10.89
CA LYS A 321 13.77 -4.87 -10.90
C LYS A 321 14.12 -5.25 -12.35
N THR A 322 15.34 -4.97 -12.80
CA THR A 322 15.76 -5.23 -14.18
C THR A 322 16.44 -6.58 -14.37
N GLU A 323 16.99 -7.17 -13.31
CA GLU A 323 17.67 -8.47 -13.38
C GLU A 323 17.55 -9.26 -12.08
N ILE A 324 17.40 -10.58 -12.22
CA ILE A 324 17.59 -11.56 -11.15
C ILE A 324 18.62 -12.57 -11.66
N LYS A 325 19.69 -12.76 -10.91
CA LYS A 325 20.72 -13.76 -11.23
C LYS A 325 20.85 -14.77 -10.10
N TYR A 326 20.71 -16.04 -10.43
CA TYR A 326 20.91 -17.18 -9.53
C TYR A 326 21.72 -18.26 -10.22
N ASN A 327 22.94 -18.51 -9.75
CA ASN A 327 23.90 -19.41 -10.38
C ASN A 327 24.07 -19.07 -11.87
N ASP A 328 23.80 -20.02 -12.77
CA ASP A 328 23.89 -19.86 -14.23
C ASP A 328 22.61 -19.30 -14.87
N TYR A 329 21.59 -18.99 -14.05
CA TYR A 329 20.33 -18.44 -14.54
C TYR A 329 20.30 -16.93 -14.37
N THR A 330 19.98 -16.24 -15.45
CA THR A 330 19.69 -14.81 -15.42
C THR A 330 18.29 -14.57 -16.00
N ILE A 331 17.44 -13.93 -15.23
CA ILE A 331 16.14 -13.42 -15.68
C ILE A 331 16.27 -11.91 -15.79
N SER A 332 15.99 -11.36 -16.96
CA SER A 332 16.01 -9.90 -17.18
C SER A 332 14.62 -9.40 -17.55
N TYR A 333 14.31 -8.21 -17.09
CA TYR A 333 13.04 -7.54 -17.31
C TYR A 333 13.26 -6.21 -18.01
N THR A 334 12.41 -5.91 -18.99
CA THR A 334 12.26 -4.56 -19.53
C THR A 334 10.87 -4.03 -19.18
N TYR A 335 10.77 -2.72 -19.11
CA TYR A 335 9.55 -2.03 -18.69
C TYR A 335 9.13 -1.02 -19.75
N ASN A 336 7.83 -0.86 -19.92
CA ASN A 336 7.26 0.17 -20.78
C ASN A 336 7.27 1.55 -20.06
N GLN A 337 6.77 2.58 -20.74
CA GLN A 337 6.70 3.94 -20.18
C GLN A 337 5.85 4.07 -18.89
N PHE A 338 5.03 3.08 -18.57
CA PHE A 338 4.12 3.05 -17.39
C PHE A 338 4.64 2.15 -16.26
N ASP A 339 5.94 1.75 -16.30
CA ASP A 339 6.57 0.83 -15.35
C ASP A 339 5.91 -0.56 -15.29
N LYS A 340 5.29 -1.00 -16.38
CA LYS A 340 4.77 -2.36 -16.53
C LYS A 340 5.76 -3.20 -17.30
N ILE A 341 5.91 -4.49 -16.92
CA ILE A 341 6.82 -5.42 -17.60
C ILE A 341 6.44 -5.51 -19.08
N ASP A 342 7.37 -5.13 -19.97
CA ASP A 342 7.24 -5.27 -21.40
C ASP A 342 7.72 -6.67 -21.86
N LYS A 343 8.94 -7.05 -21.42
CA LYS A 343 9.53 -8.33 -21.76
C LYS A 343 10.23 -8.98 -20.57
N VAL A 344 10.23 -10.30 -20.60
CA VAL A 344 11.04 -11.16 -19.71
C VAL A 344 11.98 -11.98 -20.57
N SER A 345 13.27 -11.95 -20.26
CA SER A 345 14.29 -12.79 -20.93
C SER A 345 14.92 -13.77 -19.95
N LYS A 346 15.23 -14.98 -20.39
CA LYS A 346 15.99 -15.98 -19.64
C LYS A 346 17.32 -16.22 -20.34
N ASN A 347 18.43 -15.99 -19.66
CA ASN A 347 19.78 -16.10 -20.21
C ASN A 347 19.95 -15.36 -21.56
N GLY A 348 19.41 -14.13 -21.64
CA GLY A 348 19.46 -13.29 -22.84
C GLY A 348 18.49 -13.67 -23.96
N LYS A 349 17.74 -14.76 -23.84
CA LYS A 349 16.71 -15.15 -24.80
C LYS A 349 15.32 -14.73 -24.30
N GLU A 350 14.54 -14.07 -25.15
CA GLU A 350 13.17 -13.69 -24.83
C GLU A 350 12.35 -14.93 -24.42
N TYR A 351 11.68 -14.83 -23.27
CA TYR A 351 10.88 -15.89 -22.68
C TYR A 351 9.40 -15.54 -22.67
N ALA A 352 9.08 -14.25 -22.43
CA ALA A 352 7.73 -13.76 -22.47
C ALA A 352 7.71 -12.27 -22.86
N SER A 353 6.63 -11.84 -23.52
CA SER A 353 6.32 -10.43 -23.79
C SER A 353 4.87 -10.13 -23.45
N TYR A 354 4.60 -8.87 -23.07
CA TYR A 354 3.31 -8.41 -22.58
C TYR A 354 2.81 -7.21 -23.38
N SER A 355 1.51 -7.14 -23.60
CA SER A 355 0.85 -5.92 -24.01
C SER A 355 -0.26 -5.55 -23.04
N TYR A 356 -0.65 -4.28 -23.04
CA TYR A 356 -1.59 -3.73 -22.06
C TYR A 356 -2.69 -2.92 -22.74
N ASP A 357 -3.86 -2.89 -22.13
CA ASP A 357 -4.96 -2.02 -22.54
C ASP A 357 -4.76 -0.58 -22.00
N VAL A 358 -5.72 0.30 -22.29
CA VAL A 358 -5.68 1.71 -21.90
C VAL A 358 -5.75 1.95 -20.38
N ARG A 359 -6.21 0.96 -19.61
CA ARG A 359 -6.23 0.97 -18.14
C ARG A 359 -5.03 0.25 -17.53
N GLY A 360 -4.18 -0.32 -18.39
CA GLY A 360 -2.99 -1.04 -18.01
C GLY A 360 -3.26 -2.46 -17.54
N ASN A 361 -4.39 -3.08 -17.86
CA ASN A 361 -4.58 -4.51 -17.68
C ASN A 361 -3.76 -5.26 -18.72
N THR A 362 -3.26 -6.44 -18.39
CA THR A 362 -2.59 -7.29 -19.36
C THR A 362 -3.57 -7.67 -20.46
N LYS A 363 -3.35 -7.16 -21.69
CA LYS A 363 -4.16 -7.46 -22.87
C LYS A 363 -3.72 -8.75 -23.52
N SER A 364 -2.40 -8.98 -23.61
CA SER A 364 -1.84 -10.20 -24.18
C SER A 364 -0.54 -10.58 -23.50
N LEU A 365 -0.28 -11.87 -23.39
CA LEU A 365 0.97 -12.49 -22.96
C LEU A 365 1.40 -13.50 -24.02
N GLU A 366 2.56 -13.26 -24.64
CA GLU A 366 3.21 -14.27 -25.48
C GLU A 366 4.29 -14.99 -24.67
N ARG A 367 4.29 -16.31 -24.68
CA ARG A 367 5.29 -17.14 -24.02
C ARG A 367 5.46 -18.49 -24.72
N ASN A 368 6.70 -18.79 -25.14
CA ASN A 368 7.04 -20.06 -25.82
C ASN A 368 6.17 -20.34 -27.06
N GLY A 369 5.82 -19.32 -27.83
CA GLY A 369 4.97 -19.45 -29.03
C GLY A 369 3.50 -19.73 -28.72
N ILE A 370 3.06 -19.52 -27.48
CA ILE A 370 1.66 -19.50 -27.07
C ILE A 370 1.31 -18.06 -26.70
N THR A 371 0.24 -17.55 -27.30
CA THR A 371 -0.35 -16.26 -26.96
C THR A 371 -1.57 -16.49 -26.08
N THR A 372 -1.64 -15.77 -24.96
CA THR A 372 -2.81 -15.71 -24.09
C THR A 372 -3.39 -14.31 -24.19
N ASP A 373 -4.57 -14.16 -24.79
CA ASP A 373 -5.30 -12.90 -24.86
C ASP A 373 -6.33 -12.83 -23.74
N TYR A 374 -6.44 -11.67 -23.09
CA TYR A 374 -7.32 -11.42 -21.97
C TYR A 374 -8.36 -10.37 -22.35
N SER A 375 -9.59 -10.55 -21.90
CA SER A 375 -10.69 -9.59 -22.02
C SER A 375 -11.18 -9.18 -20.64
N TYR A 376 -11.63 -7.93 -20.53
CA TYR A 376 -12.12 -7.34 -19.28
C TYR A 376 -13.41 -6.58 -19.54
N ASP A 377 -14.24 -6.47 -18.51
CA ASP A 377 -15.39 -5.58 -18.51
C ASP A 377 -15.01 -4.17 -18.05
N GLU A 378 -15.97 -3.24 -18.07
CA GLU A 378 -15.75 -1.84 -17.68
C GLU A 378 -15.49 -1.67 -16.17
N LEU A 379 -15.72 -2.68 -15.32
CA LEU A 379 -15.32 -2.72 -13.91
C LEU A 379 -13.93 -3.34 -13.69
N ASN A 380 -13.17 -3.58 -14.78
CA ASN A 380 -11.84 -4.23 -14.72
C ASN A 380 -11.86 -5.70 -14.28
N ARG A 381 -13.00 -6.37 -14.31
CA ARG A 381 -13.10 -7.80 -14.02
C ARG A 381 -12.80 -8.59 -15.31
N ARG A 382 -12.02 -9.66 -15.20
CA ARG A 382 -11.65 -10.47 -16.36
C ARG A 382 -12.85 -11.25 -16.89
N THR A 383 -13.27 -10.99 -18.13
CA THR A 383 -14.41 -11.69 -18.76
C THR A 383 -14.01 -12.90 -19.60
N ALA A 384 -12.77 -12.94 -20.10
CA ALA A 384 -12.27 -14.11 -20.80
C ALA A 384 -10.75 -14.18 -20.81
N TYR A 385 -10.21 -15.37 -21.08
CA TYR A 385 -8.88 -15.51 -21.66
C TYR A 385 -8.85 -16.67 -22.67
N VAL A 386 -8.07 -16.49 -23.73
CA VAL A 386 -7.93 -17.44 -24.84
C VAL A 386 -6.46 -17.75 -25.04
N ASN A 387 -6.11 -19.03 -25.04
CA ASN A 387 -4.77 -19.50 -25.38
C ASN A 387 -4.73 -19.95 -26.82
N THR A 388 -3.79 -19.41 -27.61
CA THR A 388 -3.59 -19.76 -29.03
C THR A 388 -2.15 -20.16 -29.31
N LYS A 389 -1.93 -20.98 -30.32
CA LYS A 389 -0.62 -21.28 -30.89
C LYS A 389 -0.71 -21.17 -32.42
N GLY A 390 -0.14 -20.08 -32.98
CA GLY A 390 -0.45 -19.67 -34.32
C GLY A 390 -1.97 -19.46 -34.46
N ASP A 391 -2.58 -19.99 -35.50
CA ASP A 391 -4.03 -19.86 -35.76
C ASP A 391 -4.89 -20.85 -34.94
N LYS A 392 -4.29 -21.71 -34.14
CA LYS A 392 -5.00 -22.74 -33.38
C LYS A 392 -5.33 -22.29 -31.97
N THR A 393 -6.61 -22.24 -31.61
CA THR A 393 -7.09 -22.12 -30.23
C THR A 393 -6.80 -23.42 -29.47
N LEU A 394 -6.10 -23.31 -28.35
CA LEU A 394 -5.78 -24.40 -27.43
C LEU A 394 -6.82 -24.52 -26.32
N SER A 395 -7.25 -23.41 -25.78
CA SER A 395 -8.30 -23.31 -24.74
C SER A 395 -8.90 -21.92 -24.70
N GLU A 396 -10.14 -21.84 -24.29
CA GLU A 396 -10.89 -20.61 -24.06
C GLU A 396 -11.66 -20.74 -22.75
N TYR A 397 -11.65 -19.68 -21.94
CA TYR A 397 -12.39 -19.60 -20.67
C TYR A 397 -13.15 -18.28 -20.64
N LYS A 398 -14.41 -18.31 -20.24
CA LYS A 398 -15.30 -17.17 -20.09
C LYS A 398 -15.80 -17.08 -18.65
N TYR A 399 -15.97 -15.86 -18.17
CA TYR A 399 -16.43 -15.54 -16.82
C TYR A 399 -17.62 -14.60 -16.90
N GLU A 400 -18.62 -14.92 -16.13
CA GLU A 400 -19.75 -14.05 -15.86
C GLU A 400 -19.73 -13.68 -14.37
N TYR A 401 -20.13 -12.47 -14.06
CA TYR A 401 -20.14 -11.94 -12.71
C TYR A 401 -21.55 -11.57 -12.32
N ASP A 402 -21.95 -11.94 -11.11
CA ASP A 402 -23.13 -11.41 -10.49
C ASP A 402 -22.89 -9.96 -10.01
N GLY A 403 -23.90 -9.33 -9.46
CA GLY A 403 -23.83 -7.94 -9.00
C GLY A 403 -23.17 -7.74 -7.63
N GLN A 404 -22.39 -8.73 -7.13
CA GLN A 404 -21.71 -8.60 -5.81
C GLN A 404 -20.37 -7.90 -5.90
#